data_5f0b0ada74e0f90063c346b4c0780739
#
_entry.id   5f0b0ada74e0f90063c346b4c0780739
#
_cell.length_a   1.000
_cell.length_b   1.000
_cell.length_c   1.000
_cell.angle_alpha   90.00
_cell.angle_beta   90.00
_cell.angle_gamma   90.00
#
_symmetry.space_group_name_H-M   'P 1'
#
loop_
_entity.id
_entity.type
_entity.pdbx_description
1 polymer ?
#
loop_
_entity_poly.entity_id
_entity_poly.type
_entity_poly.pdbx_seq_one_letter_code
_entity_poly.pdbx_strand_id
1 'polypeptide(L)'
;MSDSADEIGTLVVVVLKARNLRDKHTFYKQDAYAQATLNKVTKKTQVDVKGGQHPVWDEELRFPVSKRVSDETRKLEVSCWSKEPRTDECVGKGSVDISDTLKTGEFDDWVPLQMEDGTYRGEIFLEMTYYAKTPPLQRRASKWKPTERLARP
;
A
#
# COMPACT_ATOMS: atom_id res chain seq x y z
N MET A 1 4.85 -6.64 19.44
CA MET A 1 3.66 -7.33 19.03
C MET A 1 2.48 -6.37 18.95
N SER A 2 1.73 -6.51 17.91
CA SER A 2 0.58 -5.67 17.74
C SER A 2 -0.51 -6.06 18.76
N ASP A 3 -1.08 -5.06 19.39
CA ASP A 3 -2.15 -5.28 20.33
C ASP A 3 -3.45 -5.02 19.61
N SER A 4 -4.30 -6.04 19.49
CA SER A 4 -5.55 -5.88 18.78
C SER A 4 -6.45 -4.83 19.42
N ALA A 5 -6.26 -4.52 20.69
CA ALA A 5 -7.02 -3.47 21.35
C ALA A 5 -6.71 -2.09 20.79
N ASP A 6 -5.49 -1.92 20.22
CA ASP A 6 -5.11 -0.66 19.62
C ASP A 6 -5.47 -0.56 18.14
N GLU A 7 -5.97 -1.63 17.58
CA GLU A 7 -6.29 -1.67 16.17
C GLU A 7 -7.64 -1.02 15.90
N ILE A 8 -7.65 -0.02 15.02
CA ILE A 8 -8.88 0.71 14.70
C ILE A 8 -9.45 0.37 13.33
N GLY A 9 -8.75 -0.43 12.57
CA GLY A 9 -9.24 -0.85 11.27
C GLY A 9 -8.17 -1.54 10.45
N THR A 10 -8.49 -1.75 9.17
CA THR A 10 -7.61 -2.40 8.22
C THR A 10 -7.43 -1.53 6.99
N LEU A 11 -6.19 -1.32 6.60
CA LEU A 11 -5.87 -0.63 5.36
C LEU A 11 -5.60 -1.69 4.30
N VAL A 12 -6.38 -1.67 3.23
CA VAL A 12 -6.20 -2.58 2.10
C VAL A 12 -5.45 -1.81 1.03
N VAL A 13 -4.25 -2.26 0.70
CA VAL A 13 -3.40 -1.62 -0.30
C VAL A 13 -3.32 -2.53 -1.51
N VAL A 14 -3.86 -2.09 -2.64
CA VAL A 14 -3.71 -2.82 -3.89
C VAL A 14 -2.52 -2.21 -4.60
N VAL A 15 -1.47 -3.00 -4.76
CA VAL A 15 -0.28 -2.59 -5.50
C VAL A 15 -0.53 -2.99 -6.94
N LEU A 16 -0.90 -2.00 -7.77
CA LEU A 16 -1.31 -2.32 -9.14
C LEU A 16 -0.14 -2.51 -10.07
N LYS A 17 0.70 -1.52 -10.17
CA LYS A 17 1.78 -1.53 -11.17
C LYS A 17 2.78 -0.42 -10.86
N ALA A 18 3.89 -0.46 -11.57
CA ALA A 18 4.85 0.64 -11.53
C ALA A 18 5.23 0.97 -12.96
N ARG A 19 5.90 2.10 -13.14
CA ARG A 19 6.36 2.53 -14.46
C ARG A 19 7.67 3.28 -14.33
N ASN A 20 8.44 3.23 -15.40
CA ASN A 20 9.72 3.96 -15.51
C ASN A 20 10.70 3.60 -14.41
N LEU A 21 10.66 2.37 -13.95
CA LEU A 21 11.63 1.91 -12.95
C LEU A 21 13.01 1.82 -13.57
N ARG A 22 14.02 1.99 -12.73
CA ARG A 22 15.39 1.74 -13.16
C ARG A 22 15.57 0.24 -13.43
N ASP A 23 16.17 -0.08 -14.56
CA ASP A 23 16.51 -1.45 -14.91
C ASP A 23 17.88 -1.43 -15.55
N LYS A 24 18.87 -1.91 -14.85
CA LYS A 24 20.25 -1.86 -15.32
C LYS A 24 20.63 -3.00 -16.26
N HIS A 25 19.73 -3.94 -16.45
CA HIS A 25 20.02 -5.11 -17.26
C HIS A 25 19.98 -4.76 -18.74
N THR A 26 20.93 -5.29 -19.51
CA THR A 26 21.07 -4.96 -20.92
C THR A 26 20.42 -5.97 -21.82
N PHE A 27 20.49 -7.24 -21.44
CA PHE A 27 20.06 -8.33 -22.31
C PHE A 27 18.74 -8.95 -21.90
N TYR A 28 18.21 -8.58 -20.76
CA TYR A 28 16.93 -9.11 -20.30
C TYR A 28 16.29 -8.07 -19.38
N LYS A 29 15.00 -8.24 -19.13
CA LYS A 29 14.27 -7.36 -18.23
C LYS A 29 14.33 -7.91 -16.82
N GLN A 30 14.37 -6.99 -15.84
CA GLN A 30 14.44 -7.39 -14.44
C GLN A 30 13.16 -8.06 -13.99
N ASP A 31 13.30 -8.95 -13.03
CA ASP A 31 12.17 -9.56 -12.33
C ASP A 31 11.86 -8.67 -11.14
N ALA A 32 10.71 -8.01 -11.17
CA ALA A 32 10.43 -6.94 -10.23
C ALA A 32 9.33 -7.31 -9.25
N TYR A 33 9.50 -6.91 -7.99
CA TYR A 33 8.45 -7.01 -7.00
C TYR A 33 8.40 -5.74 -6.18
N ALA A 34 7.31 -5.57 -5.44
CA ALA A 34 7.13 -4.41 -4.60
C ALA A 34 6.94 -4.85 -3.15
N GLN A 35 7.21 -3.93 -2.26
CA GLN A 35 7.13 -4.18 -0.83
C GLN A 35 6.53 -2.95 -0.17
N ALA A 36 5.68 -3.16 0.82
CA ALA A 36 5.06 -2.07 1.56
C ALA A 36 5.17 -2.34 3.05
N THR A 37 5.36 -1.27 3.81
CA THR A 37 5.52 -1.36 5.26
C THR A 37 4.65 -0.31 5.94
N LEU A 38 3.88 -0.76 6.92
CA LEU A 38 3.12 0.14 7.77
C LEU A 38 3.23 -0.37 9.20
N ASN A 39 3.62 0.51 10.11
CA ASN A 39 3.72 0.18 11.53
C ASN A 39 4.52 -1.11 11.77
N LYS A 40 5.70 -1.18 11.14
CA LYS A 40 6.62 -2.31 11.25
C LYS A 40 6.13 -3.61 10.62
N VAL A 41 4.98 -3.60 9.98
CA VAL A 41 4.48 -4.76 9.26
C VAL A 41 4.85 -4.60 7.79
N THR A 42 5.62 -5.54 7.28
CA THR A 42 6.09 -5.50 5.89
C THR A 42 5.46 -6.65 5.11
N LYS A 43 4.93 -6.33 3.94
CA LYS A 43 4.37 -7.32 3.03
C LYS A 43 4.89 -7.08 1.63
N LYS A 44 4.98 -8.16 0.86
CA LYS A 44 5.55 -8.13 -0.48
C LYS A 44 4.56 -8.65 -1.50
N THR A 45 4.66 -8.14 -2.72
CA THR A 45 3.96 -8.72 -3.86
C THR A 45 4.72 -9.95 -4.35
N GLN A 46 4.09 -10.67 -5.24
CA GLN A 46 4.81 -11.67 -6.01
C GLN A 46 5.72 -10.95 -7.01
N VAL A 47 6.64 -11.71 -7.57
CA VAL A 47 7.57 -11.18 -8.56
C VAL A 47 6.87 -11.18 -9.92
N ASP A 48 6.95 -10.04 -10.62
CA ASP A 48 6.52 -9.99 -12.01
C ASP A 48 7.73 -10.32 -12.87
N VAL A 49 7.79 -11.55 -13.34
CA VAL A 49 8.93 -12.05 -14.09
C VAL A 49 9.04 -11.25 -15.39
N LYS A 50 10.21 -10.69 -15.64
CA LYS A 50 10.48 -9.86 -16.82
C LYS A 50 9.60 -8.61 -16.88
N GLY A 51 9.13 -8.15 -15.71
CA GLY A 51 8.35 -6.92 -15.66
C GLY A 51 9.12 -5.69 -16.08
N GLY A 52 10.44 -5.71 -15.90
CA GLY A 52 11.30 -4.64 -16.41
C GLY A 52 11.01 -3.32 -15.73
N GLN A 53 10.82 -2.29 -16.57
CA GLN A 53 10.55 -0.95 -16.08
C GLN A 53 9.07 -0.70 -15.80
N HIS A 54 8.20 -1.59 -16.25
CA HIS A 54 6.76 -1.40 -16.15
C HIS A 54 6.07 -2.67 -15.63
N PRO A 55 6.40 -3.12 -14.40
CA PRO A 55 5.79 -4.35 -13.88
C PRO A 55 4.34 -4.13 -13.49
N VAL A 56 3.58 -5.22 -13.53
CA VAL A 56 2.17 -5.23 -13.12
C VAL A 56 1.99 -6.34 -12.10
N TRP A 57 1.40 -6.02 -10.96
CA TRP A 57 1.19 -7.00 -9.89
C TRP A 57 -0.29 -7.22 -9.59
N ASP A 58 -1.06 -6.13 -9.49
CA ASP A 58 -2.49 -6.19 -9.18
C ASP A 58 -2.72 -7.05 -7.94
N GLU A 59 -1.99 -6.77 -6.89
CA GLU A 59 -1.99 -7.62 -5.71
C GLU A 59 -2.38 -6.83 -4.48
N GLU A 60 -3.19 -7.44 -3.62
CA GLU A 60 -3.73 -6.82 -2.43
C GLU A 60 -2.88 -7.17 -1.22
N LEU A 61 -2.48 -6.14 -0.46
CA LEU A 61 -1.76 -6.29 0.80
C LEU A 61 -2.60 -5.63 1.88
N ARG A 62 -2.71 -6.28 3.05
CA ARG A 62 -3.56 -5.77 4.14
C ARG A 62 -2.72 -5.46 5.36
N PHE A 63 -3.02 -4.33 5.98
CA PHE A 63 -2.27 -3.86 7.15
C PHE A 63 -3.23 -3.45 8.26
N PRO A 64 -2.95 -3.85 9.51
CA PRO A 64 -3.72 -3.32 10.64
C PRO A 64 -3.36 -1.86 10.88
N VAL A 65 -4.35 -1.05 11.23
CA VAL A 65 -4.15 0.37 11.51
C VAL A 65 -4.30 0.58 13.00
N SER A 66 -3.29 1.21 13.59
CA SER A 66 -3.25 1.50 15.03
C SER A 66 -3.90 2.84 15.32
N LYS A 67 -4.52 2.96 16.49
CA LYS A 67 -5.06 4.26 16.91
C LYS A 67 -3.95 5.23 17.31
N ARG A 68 -2.75 4.71 17.58
CA ARG A 68 -1.61 5.55 17.92
C ARG A 68 -1.17 6.33 16.68
N VAL A 69 -0.98 7.64 16.83
CA VAL A 69 -0.58 8.49 15.71
C VAL A 69 0.91 8.78 15.81
N SER A 70 1.65 8.34 14.80
CA SER A 70 3.08 8.60 14.68
C SER A 70 3.45 8.44 13.22
N ASP A 71 4.68 8.81 12.85
CA ASP A 71 5.14 8.60 11.48
C ASP A 71 5.03 7.13 11.11
N GLU A 72 5.42 6.26 12.04
CA GLU A 72 5.43 4.83 11.79
C GLU A 72 4.04 4.26 11.49
N THR A 73 3.01 4.80 12.13
CA THR A 73 1.65 4.31 11.98
C THR A 73 0.85 5.07 10.92
N ARG A 74 1.37 6.21 10.43
CA ARG A 74 0.65 7.03 9.46
C ARG A 74 1.37 7.18 8.13
N LYS A 75 2.55 6.60 8.00
CA LYS A 75 3.30 6.66 6.75
C LYS A 75 3.46 5.26 6.19
N LEU A 76 2.85 5.03 5.03
CA LEU A 76 3.04 3.78 4.31
C LEU A 76 4.28 3.92 3.45
N GLU A 77 5.28 3.07 3.69
CA GLU A 77 6.49 3.08 2.89
C GLU A 77 6.39 2.01 1.83
N VAL A 78 6.72 2.36 0.60
CA VAL A 78 6.71 1.42 -0.51
C VAL A 78 8.05 1.42 -1.20
N SER A 79 8.41 0.28 -1.75
CA SER A 79 9.67 0.16 -2.47
C SER A 79 9.53 -0.89 -3.56
N CYS A 80 10.31 -0.70 -4.62
CA CYS A 80 10.37 -1.64 -5.72
C CYS A 80 11.74 -2.27 -5.76
N TRP A 81 11.79 -3.54 -6.11
CA TRP A 81 13.01 -4.34 -6.01
C TRP A 81 13.21 -5.17 -7.27
N SER A 82 14.46 -5.35 -7.62
CA SER A 82 14.87 -6.26 -8.68
C SER A 82 15.38 -7.54 -8.03
N LYS A 83 14.80 -8.66 -8.42
CA LYS A 83 15.23 -9.97 -7.93
C LYS A 83 16.57 -10.31 -8.56
N GLU A 84 17.58 -10.57 -7.74
CA GLU A 84 18.93 -10.85 -8.21
C GLU A 84 19.42 -12.17 -7.65
N PRO A 85 20.44 -12.77 -8.27
CA PRO A 85 20.91 -14.08 -7.80
C PRO A 85 21.42 -14.10 -6.37
N ARG A 86 22.04 -13.02 -5.91
CA ARG A 86 22.60 -12.98 -4.55
C ARG A 86 21.75 -12.14 -3.62
N THR A 87 21.67 -10.87 -3.90
CA THR A 87 20.97 -9.92 -3.04
C THR A 87 20.09 -9.05 -3.90
N ASP A 88 18.79 -9.03 -3.58
CA ASP A 88 17.86 -8.21 -4.33
C ASP A 88 18.24 -6.75 -4.25
N GLU A 89 17.98 -6.02 -5.32
CA GLU A 89 18.38 -4.63 -5.41
C GLU A 89 17.18 -3.72 -5.38
N CYS A 90 17.23 -2.71 -4.50
CA CYS A 90 16.16 -1.71 -4.42
C CYS A 90 16.28 -0.75 -5.59
N VAL A 91 15.21 -0.60 -6.35
CA VAL A 91 15.21 0.28 -7.52
C VAL A 91 14.34 1.52 -7.30
N GLY A 92 13.87 1.74 -6.08
CA GLY A 92 13.15 2.97 -5.74
C GLY A 92 12.34 2.83 -4.48
N LYS A 93 12.21 3.95 -3.75
CA LYS A 93 11.43 4.00 -2.51
C LYS A 93 10.55 5.22 -2.51
N GLY A 94 9.36 5.09 -1.93
CA GLY A 94 8.45 6.20 -1.77
C GLY A 94 7.64 6.04 -0.51
N SER A 95 6.86 7.06 -0.19
CA SER A 95 5.99 6.98 0.98
C SER A 95 4.73 7.79 0.77
N VAL A 96 3.69 7.40 1.48
CA VAL A 96 2.40 8.06 1.46
C VAL A 96 1.94 8.26 2.89
N ASP A 97 1.56 9.50 3.23
CA ASP A 97 0.91 9.77 4.50
C ASP A 97 -0.55 9.33 4.35
N ILE A 98 -0.98 8.38 5.16
CA ILE A 98 -2.31 7.80 5.03
C ILE A 98 -3.37 8.51 5.88
N SER A 99 -3.02 9.65 6.50
CA SER A 99 -3.97 10.34 7.37
C SER A 99 -5.26 10.70 6.65
N ASP A 100 -5.15 11.22 5.42
CA ASP A 100 -6.35 11.55 4.65
C ASP A 100 -7.12 10.30 4.25
N THR A 101 -6.42 9.24 3.90
CA THR A 101 -7.06 7.98 3.53
C THR A 101 -7.90 7.43 4.68
N LEU A 102 -7.43 7.59 5.91
CA LEU A 102 -8.19 7.13 7.06
C LEU A 102 -9.46 7.95 7.27
N LYS A 103 -9.47 9.19 6.81
CA LYS A 103 -10.65 10.04 6.92
C LYS A 103 -11.64 9.82 5.77
N THR A 104 -11.13 9.75 4.55
CA THR A 104 -11.99 9.64 3.37
C THR A 104 -12.33 8.19 3.03
N GLY A 105 -11.49 7.26 3.44
CA GLY A 105 -11.67 5.84 3.15
C GLY A 105 -10.97 5.37 1.90
N GLU A 106 -10.45 6.27 1.07
CA GLU A 106 -9.92 5.90 -0.25
C GLU A 106 -8.70 6.70 -0.64
N PHE A 107 -7.89 6.08 -1.49
CA PHE A 107 -6.75 6.72 -2.12
C PHE A 107 -6.46 5.97 -3.43
N ASP A 108 -6.23 6.69 -4.52
CA ASP A 108 -5.67 6.08 -5.72
C ASP A 108 -4.82 7.11 -6.43
N ASP A 109 -3.54 6.81 -6.57
CA ASP A 109 -2.63 7.72 -7.25
C ASP A 109 -1.28 7.05 -7.48
N TRP A 110 -0.48 7.71 -8.30
CA TRP A 110 0.91 7.37 -8.50
C TRP A 110 1.74 7.93 -7.35
N VAL A 111 2.66 7.12 -6.85
CA VAL A 111 3.58 7.54 -5.79
C VAL A 111 4.98 7.60 -6.39
N PRO A 112 5.63 8.75 -6.37
CA PRO A 112 6.96 8.87 -6.95
C PRO A 112 7.98 8.09 -6.13
N LEU A 113 8.96 7.52 -6.83
CA LEU A 113 10.00 6.71 -6.22
C LEU A 113 11.33 7.46 -6.29
N GLN A 114 12.06 7.39 -5.21
CA GLN A 114 13.35 8.04 -5.07
C GLN A 114 14.43 6.97 -4.97
N MET A 115 15.52 7.18 -5.70
CA MET A 115 16.66 6.28 -5.67
C MET A 115 17.58 6.63 -4.52
N GLU A 116 18.56 5.78 -4.28
CA GLU A 116 19.49 5.97 -3.19
C GLU A 116 20.25 7.28 -3.26
N ASP A 117 20.56 7.73 -4.46
CA ASP A 117 21.30 8.99 -4.64
C ASP A 117 20.40 10.22 -4.50
N GLY A 118 19.12 10.04 -4.20
CA GLY A 118 18.20 11.14 -4.01
C GLY A 118 17.45 11.57 -5.25
N THR A 119 17.78 11.04 -6.43
CA THR A 119 17.06 11.39 -7.64
C THR A 119 15.75 10.62 -7.72
N TYR A 120 14.75 11.21 -8.36
CA TYR A 120 13.47 10.55 -8.54
C TYR A 120 13.47 9.81 -9.87
N ARG A 121 13.02 8.57 -9.85
CA ARG A 121 12.87 7.77 -11.04
C ARG A 121 11.79 6.74 -10.86
N GLY A 122 10.76 6.80 -11.70
CA GLY A 122 9.68 5.84 -11.67
C GLY A 122 8.61 6.18 -10.65
N GLU A 123 7.50 5.50 -10.77
CA GLU A 123 6.34 5.70 -9.92
C GLU A 123 5.62 4.37 -9.74
N ILE A 124 4.96 4.23 -8.59
CA ILE A 124 4.16 3.04 -8.31
C ILE A 124 2.72 3.48 -8.10
N PHE A 125 1.78 2.77 -8.71
CA PHE A 125 0.36 3.09 -8.58
C PHE A 125 -0.27 2.25 -7.49
N LEU A 126 -0.87 2.92 -6.51
CA LEU A 126 -1.51 2.28 -5.37
C LEU A 126 -2.97 2.65 -5.31
N GLU A 127 -3.82 1.68 -4.97
CA GLU A 127 -5.19 1.95 -4.57
C GLU A 127 -5.32 1.51 -3.12
N MET A 128 -5.85 2.38 -2.28
CA MET A 128 -6.02 2.04 -0.88
C MET A 128 -7.45 2.24 -0.45
N THR A 129 -7.93 1.34 0.41
CA THR A 129 -9.25 1.45 1.01
C THR A 129 -9.08 1.19 2.50
N TYR A 130 -9.68 2.06 3.30
CA TYR A 130 -9.63 1.89 4.75
C TYR A 130 -10.97 1.41 5.27
N TYR A 131 -10.93 0.30 6.01
CA TYR A 131 -12.12 -0.27 6.65
C TYR A 131 -11.98 -0.12 8.15
N ALA A 132 -12.75 0.79 8.73
CA ALA A 132 -12.70 1.02 10.17
C ALA A 132 -13.38 -0.12 10.90
N LYS A 133 -12.83 -0.49 12.06
CA LYS A 133 -13.52 -1.38 12.95
C LYS A 133 -14.75 -0.67 13.48
N THR A 134 -15.89 -1.32 13.38
CA THR A 134 -17.11 -0.73 13.88
C THR A 134 -17.47 -1.35 15.20
N PRO A 135 -17.44 -0.62 16.29
CA PRO A 135 -17.90 -1.15 17.56
C PRO A 135 -19.34 -1.60 17.44
N PRO A 136 -19.74 -2.66 18.11
CA PRO A 136 -21.11 -3.14 18.01
C PRO A 136 -22.14 -2.08 18.30
N LEU A 137 -21.85 -1.19 19.23
CA LEU A 137 -22.77 -0.17 19.61
C LEU A 137 -23.14 0.78 18.51
N GLN A 138 -22.23 1.04 17.60
CA GLN A 138 -22.48 1.99 16.54
C GLN A 138 -23.40 1.48 15.49
N ARG A 139 -23.59 0.21 15.44
CA ARG A 139 -24.39 -0.32 14.40
C ARG A 139 -25.83 -0.02 14.53
N ARG A 140 -26.29 0.25 15.69
CA ARG A 140 -27.67 0.54 15.82
C ARG A 140 -28.03 1.84 15.30
N ALA A 141 -27.14 2.59 15.03
CA ALA A 141 -27.50 3.81 14.45
C ALA A 141 -28.06 3.59 13.11
N SER A 142 -28.27 3.09 12.71
CA SER A 142 -28.60 3.06 11.69
C SER A 142 -29.68 2.89 11.16
N LYS A 143 -29.86 3.05 11.61
CA LYS A 143 -30.73 3.03 11.38
C LYS A 143 -31.32 3.38 10.64
N TRP A 144 -30.77 3.58 10.40
CA TRP A 144 -31.30 3.91 9.76
C TRP A 144 -31.76 3.51 9.07
N LYS A 145 -31.69 3.16 8.86
CA LYS A 145 -32.17 3.00 8.32
C LYS A 145 -32.58 2.56 7.60
N PRO A 146 -32.80 2.24 7.38
CA PRO A 146 -33.25 1.98 6.68
C PRO A 146 -33.69 1.91 6.02
N THR A 147 -33.83 2.04 5.97
CA THR A 147 -34.43 2.27 5.60
C THR A 147 -34.22 2.56 5.09
N GLU A 148 -33.84 2.82 5.12
CA GLU A 148 -33.75 3.32 4.84
C GLU A 148 -33.28 3.10 4.11
N ARG A 149 -33.04 3.04 3.90
CA ARG A 149 -32.89 3.02 3.27
C ARG A 149 -33.11 2.48 2.66
N LEU A 150 -33.00 2.25 2.77
CA LEU A 150 -33.49 2.03 2.26
C LEU A 150 -34.01 1.80 1.97
N ALA A 151 -34.06 1.66 2.11
CA ALA A 151 -34.77 1.73 1.98
C ALA A 151 -35.06 1.68 1.80
N ARG A 152 -34.95 1.91 1.65
CA ARG A 152 -35.41 2.17 1.51
C ARG A 152 -35.95 1.95 1.10
N PRO A 153 -35.86 1.67 1.07
CA PRO A 153 -36.45 1.82 0.68
C PRO A 153 -36.76 2.01 0.48
#